data_5f779fa647163e2556d45317a2a7952d
#
_entry.id   5f779fa647163e2556d45317a2a7952d
#
_cell.length_a   1.000
_cell.length_b   1.000
_cell.length_c   1.000
_cell.angle_alpha   90.00
_cell.angle_beta   90.00
_cell.angle_gamma   90.00
#
_symmetry.space_group_name_H-M   'P 1'
#
loop_
_entity.id
_entity.type
_entity.pdbx_description
1 polymer ?
#
loop_
_entity_poly.entity_id
_entity_poly.type
_entity_poly.pdbx_seq_one_letter_code
_entity_poly.pdbx_strand_id
1 'polypeptide(L)'
;MSITLTQLRTQVRNMVDLDETDLPDSIVDQFAREGFQRIYALERRWPILQESYTFNTVANQREYTISTIGDIREIISVVDTSTHGARLNLIDYNEAEGIWLGNLDVASRPYFYSFWDKKLQLWAKPDIVYPMTVRAFRNPVYTWLSNVDEAIDLDEWFHAILPYFIIARVYQRQEDSDLSAMHMRSFDEGVAFARRDLMKASSAQPVVMSGGKQYPTLQRWLQTLGRTL
;
A
#
# COMPACT_ATOMS: atom_id res chain seq x y z
N MET A 1 6.17 -15.32 -13.42
CA MET A 1 7.22 -16.03 -12.63
C MET A 1 7.86 -15.04 -11.67
N SER A 2 7.88 -15.34 -10.37
CA SER A 2 8.60 -14.50 -9.39
C SER A 2 10.11 -14.69 -9.56
N ILE A 3 10.88 -13.61 -9.48
CA ILE A 3 12.34 -13.64 -9.53
C ILE A 3 12.93 -13.59 -8.10
N THR A 4 13.96 -14.39 -7.83
CA THR A 4 14.71 -14.35 -6.58
C THR A 4 15.95 -13.47 -6.74
N LEU A 5 16.56 -13.06 -5.61
CA LEU A 5 17.80 -12.28 -5.65
C LEU A 5 18.95 -13.04 -6.32
N THR A 6 19.05 -14.36 -6.09
CA THR A 6 20.05 -15.22 -6.76
C THR A 6 19.87 -15.21 -8.28
N GLN A 7 18.64 -15.31 -8.76
CA GLN A 7 18.36 -15.27 -10.20
C GLN A 7 18.65 -13.88 -10.79
N LEU A 8 18.33 -12.81 -10.07
CA LEU A 8 18.62 -11.44 -10.47
C LEU A 8 20.12 -11.19 -10.61
N ARG A 9 20.93 -11.65 -9.63
CA ARG A 9 22.40 -11.54 -9.68
C ARG A 9 22.95 -12.23 -10.91
N THR A 10 22.53 -13.48 -11.17
CA THR A 10 22.94 -14.24 -12.35
C THR A 10 22.56 -13.55 -13.64
N GLN A 11 21.32 -13.06 -13.73
CA GLN A 11 20.83 -12.34 -14.90
C GLN A 11 21.63 -11.07 -15.19
N VAL A 12 21.90 -10.26 -14.17
CA VAL A 12 22.66 -9.00 -14.33
C VAL A 12 24.09 -9.31 -14.79
N ARG A 13 24.79 -10.26 -14.17
CA ARG A 13 26.16 -10.64 -14.56
C ARG A 13 26.22 -11.12 -16.01
N ASN A 14 25.28 -11.96 -16.42
CA ASN A 14 25.21 -12.42 -17.81
C ASN A 14 24.97 -11.28 -18.82
N MET A 15 24.23 -10.24 -18.44
CA MET A 15 23.94 -9.09 -19.31
C MET A 15 25.13 -8.14 -19.46
N VAL A 16 25.99 -8.06 -18.46
CA VAL A 16 27.19 -7.17 -18.48
C VAL A 16 28.49 -7.91 -18.76
N ASP A 17 28.42 -9.25 -18.94
CA ASP A 17 29.59 -10.14 -19.15
C ASP A 17 30.66 -9.99 -18.06
N LEU A 18 30.22 -9.91 -16.79
CA LEU A 18 31.08 -9.83 -15.61
C LEU A 18 30.87 -11.05 -14.71
N ASP A 19 31.93 -11.47 -14.03
CA ASP A 19 31.85 -12.55 -13.05
C ASP A 19 31.64 -12.00 -11.61
N GLU A 20 31.64 -12.90 -10.62
CA GLU A 20 31.44 -12.53 -9.22
C GLU A 20 32.62 -11.76 -8.63
N THR A 21 33.83 -11.93 -9.20
CA THR A 21 35.05 -11.23 -8.76
C THR A 21 34.97 -9.75 -9.18
N ASP A 22 34.50 -9.49 -10.41
CA ASP A 22 34.39 -8.15 -10.97
C ASP A 22 33.12 -7.42 -10.47
N LEU A 23 32.04 -8.18 -10.28
CA LEU A 23 30.76 -7.66 -9.77
C LEU A 23 30.27 -8.48 -8.56
N PRO A 24 30.76 -8.17 -7.34
CA PRO A 24 30.37 -8.85 -6.12
C PRO A 24 28.87 -8.77 -5.81
N ASP A 25 28.33 -9.82 -5.19
CA ASP A 25 26.93 -9.91 -4.77
C ASP A 25 26.46 -8.67 -4.00
N SER A 26 27.28 -8.19 -3.06
CA SER A 26 26.95 -7.03 -2.23
C SER A 26 26.68 -5.75 -3.03
N ILE A 27 27.34 -5.60 -4.18
CA ILE A 27 27.14 -4.45 -5.08
C ILE A 27 25.83 -4.61 -5.85
N VAL A 28 25.55 -5.81 -6.37
CA VAL A 28 24.29 -6.10 -7.06
C VAL A 28 23.12 -5.90 -6.11
N ASP A 29 23.22 -6.37 -4.88
CA ASP A 29 22.19 -6.24 -3.84
C ASP A 29 21.92 -4.80 -3.46
N GLN A 30 22.98 -3.99 -3.34
CA GLN A 30 22.82 -2.56 -3.10
C GLN A 30 22.06 -1.90 -4.24
N PHE A 31 22.43 -2.15 -5.50
CA PHE A 31 21.76 -1.57 -6.65
C PHE A 31 20.34 -2.11 -6.84
N ALA A 32 20.11 -3.39 -6.52
CA ALA A 32 18.78 -3.98 -6.50
C ALA A 32 17.88 -3.26 -5.49
N ARG A 33 18.39 -3.00 -4.28
CA ARG A 33 17.69 -2.22 -3.26
C ARG A 33 17.35 -0.80 -3.73
N GLU A 34 18.32 -0.11 -4.34
CA GLU A 34 18.12 1.24 -4.86
C GLU A 34 17.05 1.27 -5.96
N GLY A 35 17.10 0.32 -6.91
CA GLY A 35 16.11 0.19 -7.98
C GLY A 35 14.71 -0.11 -7.45
N PHE A 36 14.60 -1.02 -6.50
CA PHE A 36 13.36 -1.34 -5.78
C PHE A 36 12.77 -0.09 -5.10
N GLN A 37 13.58 0.64 -4.34
CA GLN A 37 13.16 1.88 -3.70
C GLN A 37 12.70 2.94 -4.71
N ARG A 38 13.40 3.07 -5.85
CA ARG A 38 13.03 4.00 -6.91
C ARG A 38 11.68 3.66 -7.52
N ILE A 39 11.37 2.38 -7.78
CA ILE A 39 10.06 1.93 -8.28
C ILE A 39 8.95 2.35 -7.31
N TYR A 40 9.12 2.10 -6.02
CA TYR A 40 8.12 2.45 -5.01
C TYR A 40 8.06 3.95 -4.67
N ALA A 41 9.12 4.69 -4.92
CA ALA A 41 9.11 6.16 -4.78
C ALA A 41 8.35 6.85 -5.93
N LEU A 42 8.42 6.29 -7.15
CA LEU A 42 7.70 6.82 -8.31
C LEU A 42 6.19 6.66 -8.22
N GLU A 43 5.72 5.57 -7.60
CA GLU A 43 4.30 5.34 -7.37
C GLU A 43 4.09 4.63 -6.04
N ARG A 44 3.32 5.25 -5.16
CA ARG A 44 3.05 4.71 -3.82
C ARG A 44 1.85 3.74 -3.78
N ARG A 45 1.02 3.75 -4.82
CA ARG A 45 -0.24 3.02 -4.88
C ARG A 45 -0.20 1.88 -5.89
N TRP A 46 0.94 1.20 -6.00
CA TRP A 46 1.02 0.01 -6.84
C TRP A 46 -0.02 -1.04 -6.42
N PRO A 47 -0.72 -1.67 -7.38
CA PRO A 47 -1.74 -2.67 -7.06
C PRO A 47 -1.24 -3.84 -6.21
N ILE A 48 0.02 -4.26 -6.38
CA ILE A 48 0.66 -5.31 -5.58
C ILE A 48 0.75 -4.98 -4.08
N LEU A 49 0.67 -3.70 -3.71
CA LEU A 49 0.66 -3.26 -2.32
C LEU A 49 -0.74 -3.25 -1.70
N GLN A 50 -1.79 -3.56 -2.49
CA GLN A 50 -3.15 -3.62 -1.96
C GLN A 50 -3.32 -4.88 -1.13
N GLU A 51 -3.76 -4.71 0.11
CA GLU A 51 -3.99 -5.79 1.04
C GLU A 51 -5.23 -5.52 1.90
N SER A 52 -5.81 -6.60 2.43
CA SER A 52 -6.98 -6.53 3.31
C SER A 52 -6.65 -7.13 4.66
N TYR A 53 -6.84 -6.34 5.70
CA TYR A 53 -6.62 -6.73 7.10
C TYR A 53 -7.96 -6.83 7.82
N THR A 54 -8.10 -7.81 8.68
CA THR A 54 -9.31 -8.00 9.48
C THR A 54 -9.00 -7.82 10.96
N PHE A 55 -9.92 -7.17 11.67
CA PHE A 55 -9.86 -7.08 13.13
C PHE A 55 -11.28 -7.03 13.70
N ASN A 56 -11.41 -7.34 14.98
CA ASN A 56 -12.67 -7.19 15.70
C ASN A 56 -12.62 -5.94 16.57
N THR A 57 -13.69 -5.17 16.57
CA THR A 57 -13.82 -4.07 17.50
C THR A 57 -14.00 -4.57 18.92
N VAL A 58 -13.71 -3.71 19.89
CA VAL A 58 -13.99 -3.95 21.30
C VAL A 58 -15.06 -2.95 21.76
N ALA A 59 -16.05 -3.42 22.50
CA ALA A 59 -17.11 -2.55 23.01
C ALA A 59 -16.52 -1.38 23.83
N ASN A 60 -17.02 -0.18 23.60
CA ASN A 60 -16.58 1.08 24.19
C ASN A 60 -15.14 1.52 23.85
N GLN A 61 -14.43 0.82 22.96
CA GLN A 61 -13.10 1.21 22.50
C GLN A 61 -13.20 1.98 21.19
N ARG A 62 -12.69 3.21 21.14
CA ARG A 62 -12.67 4.07 19.95
C ARG A 62 -11.40 3.87 19.11
N GLU A 63 -10.26 3.70 19.76
CA GLU A 63 -8.95 3.78 19.14
C GLU A 63 -8.31 2.40 18.93
N TYR A 64 -7.78 2.17 17.74
CA TYR A 64 -7.10 0.94 17.35
C TYR A 64 -5.75 1.29 16.74
N THR A 65 -4.66 0.82 17.34
CA THR A 65 -3.31 1.05 16.81
C THR A 65 -3.14 0.34 15.47
N ILE A 66 -2.69 1.05 14.45
CA ILE A 66 -2.57 0.50 13.09
C ILE A 66 -1.63 -0.72 13.05
N SER A 67 -0.50 -0.67 13.76
CA SER A 67 0.46 -1.79 13.78
C SER A 67 -0.09 -3.08 14.39
N THR A 68 -1.19 -3.03 15.17
CA THR A 68 -1.86 -4.23 15.67
C THR A 68 -2.87 -4.80 14.68
N ILE A 69 -3.30 -3.99 13.71
CA ILE A 69 -4.20 -4.43 12.63
C ILE A 69 -3.38 -5.03 11.49
N GLY A 70 -2.29 -4.38 11.10
CA GLY A 70 -1.40 -4.83 10.04
C GLY A 70 -0.35 -3.79 9.65
N ASP A 71 0.48 -4.12 8.67
CA ASP A 71 1.49 -3.20 8.12
C ASP A 71 0.85 -2.25 7.11
N ILE A 72 0.06 -1.32 7.61
CA ILE A 72 -0.75 -0.39 6.83
C ILE A 72 0.00 0.93 6.65
N ARG A 73 0.21 1.31 5.39
CA ARG A 73 0.75 2.62 5.01
C ARG A 73 -0.34 3.64 4.72
N GLU A 74 -1.37 3.23 3.98
CA GLU A 74 -2.47 4.10 3.57
C GLU A 74 -3.79 3.31 3.55
N ILE A 75 -4.82 3.81 4.21
CA ILE A 75 -6.14 3.17 4.25
C ILE A 75 -6.94 3.58 3.02
N ILE A 76 -7.47 2.59 2.29
CA ILE A 76 -8.38 2.80 1.16
C ILE A 76 -9.83 2.83 1.63
N SER A 77 -10.19 1.91 2.51
CA SER A 77 -11.54 1.83 3.08
C SER A 77 -11.57 0.97 4.33
N VAL A 78 -12.51 1.27 5.21
CA VAL A 78 -12.89 0.46 6.36
C VAL A 78 -14.32 -0.04 6.15
N VAL A 79 -14.54 -1.33 6.33
CA VAL A 79 -15.83 -1.97 6.09
C VAL A 79 -16.19 -2.82 7.31
N ASP A 80 -17.37 -2.60 7.85
CA ASP A 80 -17.99 -3.53 8.80
C ASP A 80 -18.53 -4.72 8.00
N THR A 81 -18.06 -5.92 8.29
CA THR A 81 -18.42 -7.16 7.59
C THR A 81 -19.50 -7.98 8.29
N SER A 82 -20.12 -7.44 9.34
CA SER A 82 -21.27 -8.08 10.00
C SER A 82 -22.49 -8.15 9.05
N THR A 83 -23.51 -8.93 9.44
CA THR A 83 -24.71 -9.24 8.61
C THR A 83 -25.41 -8.00 8.04
N HIS A 84 -25.34 -6.87 8.73
CA HIS A 84 -25.88 -5.57 8.28
C HIS A 84 -24.75 -4.56 8.08
N GLY A 85 -23.57 -5.05 7.73
CA GLY A 85 -22.35 -4.27 7.60
C GLY A 85 -22.41 -3.25 6.48
N ALA A 86 -21.62 -2.21 6.64
CA ALA A 86 -21.51 -1.13 5.69
C ALA A 86 -20.07 -0.61 5.62
N ARG A 87 -19.73 0.03 4.50
CA ARG A 87 -18.50 0.80 4.42
C ARG A 87 -18.60 2.02 5.31
N LEU A 88 -17.62 2.25 6.17
CA LEU A 88 -17.51 3.44 6.98
C LEU A 88 -17.06 4.63 6.12
N ASN A 89 -17.53 5.81 6.46
CA ASN A 89 -17.13 7.05 5.80
C ASN A 89 -15.90 7.63 6.51
N LEU A 90 -14.92 8.10 5.72
CA LEU A 90 -13.80 8.87 6.25
C LEU A 90 -14.31 10.26 6.67
N ILE A 91 -13.93 10.70 7.86
CA ILE A 91 -14.20 12.05 8.39
C ILE A 91 -12.88 12.67 8.87
N ASP A 92 -12.74 13.99 8.74
CA ASP A 92 -11.61 14.69 9.34
C ASP A 92 -11.60 14.53 10.86
N TYR A 93 -10.41 14.35 11.44
CA TYR A 93 -10.29 14.10 12.88
C TYR A 93 -10.82 15.26 13.72
N ASN A 94 -10.49 16.50 13.37
CA ASN A 94 -10.92 17.68 14.13
C ASN A 94 -12.43 17.89 14.02
N GLU A 95 -13.03 17.61 12.86
CA GLU A 95 -14.46 17.64 12.65
C GLU A 95 -15.15 16.59 13.53
N ALA A 96 -14.64 15.36 13.52
CA ALA A 96 -15.16 14.28 14.34
C ALA A 96 -15.04 14.60 15.83
N GLU A 97 -13.89 15.10 16.29
CA GLU A 97 -13.65 15.48 17.67
C GLU A 97 -14.65 16.55 18.14
N GLY A 98 -14.86 17.60 17.35
CA GLY A 98 -15.83 18.65 17.64
C GLY A 98 -17.27 18.14 17.79
N ILE A 99 -17.64 17.12 17.02
CA ILE A 99 -19.00 16.55 17.05
C ILE A 99 -19.18 15.57 18.23
N TRP A 100 -18.22 14.67 18.44
CA TRP A 100 -18.38 13.52 19.36
C TRP A 100 -17.85 13.73 20.76
N LEU A 101 -16.79 14.54 20.96
CA LEU A 101 -16.26 14.77 22.31
C LEU A 101 -17.11 15.74 23.13
N GLY A 102 -17.88 16.62 22.48
CA GLY A 102 -18.69 17.61 23.18
C GLY A 102 -19.97 17.05 23.82
N ASN A 103 -20.70 16.14 23.15
CA ASN A 103 -22.04 15.72 23.60
C ASN A 103 -22.48 14.31 23.17
N LEU A 104 -21.73 13.58 22.36
CA LEU A 104 -22.19 12.37 21.67
C LEU A 104 -21.30 11.14 21.90
N ASP A 105 -20.64 11.03 23.04
CA ASP A 105 -19.82 9.86 23.35
C ASP A 105 -20.69 8.62 23.73
N VAL A 106 -21.77 8.43 22.99
CA VAL A 106 -22.66 7.29 23.15
C VAL A 106 -22.13 6.13 22.33
N ALA A 107 -22.03 4.96 22.97
CA ALA A 107 -21.67 3.73 22.27
C ALA A 107 -22.79 3.34 21.31
N SER A 108 -22.44 3.12 20.05
CA SER A 108 -23.34 2.64 19.00
C SER A 108 -22.53 2.02 17.87
N ARG A 109 -23.18 1.52 16.83
CA ARG A 109 -22.51 1.06 15.63
C ARG A 109 -21.72 2.19 14.99
N PRO A 110 -20.40 2.01 14.69
CA PRO A 110 -19.62 3.04 14.03
C PRO A 110 -20.00 3.16 12.53
N TYR A 111 -20.14 4.40 12.05
CA TYR A 111 -20.41 4.72 10.64
C TYR A 111 -19.31 5.55 10.01
N PHE A 112 -18.44 6.13 10.84
CA PHE A 112 -17.35 6.97 10.39
C PHE A 112 -16.05 6.50 11.01
N TYR A 113 -14.94 6.82 10.35
CA TYR A 113 -13.61 6.62 10.87
C TYR A 113 -12.73 7.82 10.55
N SER A 114 -11.75 8.06 11.37
CA SER A 114 -10.65 8.98 11.12
C SER A 114 -9.32 8.29 11.38
N PHE A 115 -8.25 8.92 10.91
CA PHE A 115 -6.90 8.44 11.14
C PHE A 115 -6.05 9.56 11.75
N TRP A 116 -5.53 9.31 12.95
CA TRP A 116 -4.70 10.25 13.69
C TRP A 116 -3.67 9.51 14.55
N ASP A 117 -2.45 10.03 14.63
CA ASP A 117 -1.36 9.49 15.45
C ASP A 117 -1.16 7.96 15.30
N LYS A 118 -1.12 7.47 14.06
CA LYS A 118 -0.99 6.02 13.74
C LYS A 118 -2.11 5.15 14.34
N LYS A 119 -3.25 5.74 14.65
CA LYS A 119 -4.43 5.05 15.15
C LYS A 119 -5.59 5.23 14.19
N LEU A 120 -6.33 4.15 13.99
CA LEU A 120 -7.66 4.16 13.41
C LEU A 120 -8.65 4.49 14.53
N GLN A 121 -9.44 5.53 14.35
CA GLN A 121 -10.48 5.92 15.30
C GLN A 121 -11.85 5.69 14.69
N LEU A 122 -12.74 5.05 15.45
CA LEU A 122 -14.10 4.77 15.04
C LEU A 122 -15.08 5.76 15.70
N TRP A 123 -16.01 6.28 14.93
CA TRP A 123 -17.05 7.21 15.33
C TRP A 123 -18.43 6.65 14.93
N ALA A 124 -19.37 6.34 15.89
CA ALA A 124 -19.24 6.41 17.36
C ALA A 124 -18.36 5.26 17.89
N LYS A 125 -18.18 5.21 19.26
CA LYS A 125 -17.59 4.03 19.91
C LYS A 125 -18.44 2.79 19.64
N PRO A 126 -17.84 1.64 19.31
CA PRO A 126 -18.61 0.41 19.17
C PRO A 126 -19.37 0.04 20.46
N ASP A 127 -20.65 -0.29 20.37
CA ASP A 127 -21.45 -0.79 21.47
C ASP A 127 -21.25 -2.29 21.71
N ILE A 128 -20.92 -3.04 20.65
CA ILE A 128 -20.61 -4.46 20.67
C ILE A 128 -19.38 -4.75 19.82
N VAL A 129 -19.01 -6.00 19.71
CA VAL A 129 -17.94 -6.46 18.82
C VAL A 129 -18.46 -6.51 17.37
N TYR A 130 -17.78 -5.79 16.48
CA TYR A 130 -18.03 -5.82 15.03
C TYR A 130 -16.79 -6.35 14.30
N PRO A 131 -16.94 -7.31 13.38
CA PRO A 131 -15.86 -7.71 12.49
C PRO A 131 -15.62 -6.62 11.44
N MET A 132 -14.41 -6.09 11.40
CA MET A 132 -14.00 -5.03 10.49
C MET A 132 -12.97 -5.52 9.48
N THR A 133 -13.07 -5.04 8.25
CA THR A 133 -12.04 -5.22 7.23
C THR A 133 -11.49 -3.86 6.80
N VAL A 134 -10.18 -3.70 6.91
CA VAL A 134 -9.44 -2.53 6.43
C VAL A 134 -8.78 -2.90 5.11
N ARG A 135 -9.16 -2.26 4.02
CA ARG A 135 -8.46 -2.34 2.74
C ARG A 135 -7.44 -1.23 2.69
N ALA A 136 -6.20 -1.57 2.43
CA ALA A 136 -5.10 -0.63 2.55
C ALA A 136 -3.99 -0.90 1.53
N PHE A 137 -3.09 0.06 1.37
CA PHE A 137 -1.78 -0.18 0.80
C PHE A 137 -0.81 -0.49 1.95
N ARG A 138 -0.12 -1.62 1.87
CA ARG A 138 0.94 -2.02 2.79
C ARG A 138 2.27 -1.36 2.44
N ASN A 139 3.23 -1.44 3.32
CA ASN A 139 4.61 -1.11 2.98
C ASN A 139 5.23 -2.21 2.09
N PRO A 140 6.19 -1.86 1.22
CA PRO A 140 6.95 -2.85 0.48
C PRO A 140 7.84 -3.67 1.43
N VAL A 141 7.95 -4.98 1.18
CA VAL A 141 8.70 -5.92 2.02
C VAL A 141 10.13 -6.07 1.50
N TYR A 142 11.10 -6.05 2.41
CA TYR A 142 12.53 -6.13 2.11
C TYR A 142 13.19 -7.45 2.60
N THR A 143 12.42 -8.44 3.01
CA THR A 143 12.93 -9.72 3.54
C THR A 143 13.79 -10.48 2.53
N TRP A 144 13.48 -10.33 1.24
CA TRP A 144 14.25 -10.92 0.14
C TRP A 144 15.74 -10.48 0.10
N LEU A 145 16.09 -9.37 0.73
CA LEU A 145 17.50 -8.94 0.87
C LEU A 145 18.27 -9.78 1.90
N SER A 146 17.58 -10.37 2.85
CA SER A 146 18.15 -11.23 3.88
C SER A 146 17.98 -12.72 3.55
N ASN A 147 16.97 -13.05 2.73
CA ASN A 147 16.68 -14.40 2.26
C ASN A 147 16.71 -14.41 0.73
N VAL A 148 17.87 -14.77 0.18
CA VAL A 148 18.17 -14.71 -1.26
C VAL A 148 17.31 -15.62 -2.14
N ASP A 149 16.67 -16.62 -1.52
CA ASP A 149 15.75 -17.55 -2.20
C ASP A 149 14.30 -17.11 -2.15
N GLU A 150 14.01 -16.06 -1.39
CA GLU A 150 12.69 -15.44 -1.37
C GLU A 150 12.45 -14.61 -2.63
N ALA A 151 11.23 -14.64 -3.13
CA ALA A 151 10.83 -13.82 -4.28
C ALA A 151 10.89 -12.33 -3.93
N ILE A 152 11.42 -11.53 -4.83
CA ILE A 152 11.41 -10.08 -4.70
C ILE A 152 9.96 -9.58 -4.70
N ASP A 153 9.60 -8.73 -3.72
CA ASP A 153 8.25 -8.19 -3.54
C ASP A 153 7.91 -7.13 -4.62
N LEU A 154 7.92 -7.57 -5.87
CA LEU A 154 7.61 -6.76 -7.05
C LEU A 154 6.61 -7.50 -7.96
N ASP A 155 5.81 -6.73 -8.69
CA ASP A 155 5.00 -7.25 -9.77
C ASP A 155 5.88 -7.82 -10.90
N GLU A 156 5.40 -8.85 -11.61
CA GLU A 156 6.13 -9.50 -12.70
C GLU A 156 6.64 -8.53 -13.77
N TRP A 157 5.94 -7.43 -14.01
CA TRP A 157 6.37 -6.38 -14.95
C TRP A 157 7.75 -5.82 -14.59
N PHE A 158 8.05 -5.69 -13.29
CA PHE A 158 9.30 -5.11 -12.83
C PHE A 158 10.47 -6.10 -12.82
N HIS A 159 10.20 -7.42 -12.91
CA HIS A 159 11.27 -8.42 -12.95
C HIS A 159 12.15 -8.27 -14.21
N ALA A 160 11.57 -7.86 -15.34
CA ALA A 160 12.33 -7.59 -16.55
C ALA A 160 12.96 -6.19 -16.56
N ILE A 161 12.44 -5.26 -15.77
CA ILE A 161 12.83 -3.84 -15.77
C ILE A 161 13.96 -3.57 -14.77
N LEU A 162 13.91 -4.20 -13.60
CA LEU A 162 14.88 -3.99 -12.50
C LEU A 162 16.34 -4.25 -12.92
N PRO A 163 16.67 -5.28 -13.73
CA PRO A 163 18.04 -5.47 -14.23
C PRO A 163 18.61 -4.26 -14.95
N TYR A 164 17.81 -3.52 -15.72
CA TYR A 164 18.30 -2.33 -16.45
C TYR A 164 18.76 -1.23 -15.48
N PHE A 165 18.09 -1.05 -14.36
CA PHE A 165 18.55 -0.11 -13.33
C PHE A 165 19.91 -0.53 -12.77
N ILE A 166 20.06 -1.81 -12.42
CA ILE A 166 21.30 -2.34 -11.85
C ILE A 166 22.45 -2.18 -12.85
N ILE A 167 22.22 -2.55 -14.11
CA ILE A 167 23.20 -2.42 -15.18
C ILE A 167 23.63 -0.96 -15.40
N ALA A 168 22.66 -0.04 -15.38
CA ALA A 168 22.96 1.39 -15.47
C ALA A 168 23.88 1.85 -14.34
N ARG A 169 23.68 1.35 -13.11
CA ARG A 169 24.53 1.65 -11.95
C ARG A 169 25.91 0.99 -12.06
N VAL A 170 25.99 -0.22 -12.64
CA VAL A 170 27.28 -0.89 -12.91
C VAL A 170 28.11 -0.05 -13.90
N TYR A 171 27.52 0.35 -15.04
CA TYR A 171 28.22 1.20 -16.02
C TYR A 171 28.58 2.58 -15.46
N GLN A 172 27.73 3.16 -14.62
CA GLN A 172 28.06 4.40 -13.92
C GLN A 172 29.30 4.25 -13.03
N ARG A 173 29.45 3.11 -12.39
CA ARG A 173 30.66 2.80 -11.59
C ARG A 173 31.90 2.57 -12.45
N GLN A 174 31.73 2.09 -13.68
CA GLN A 174 32.80 1.90 -14.67
C GLN A 174 33.12 3.18 -15.45
N GLU A 175 32.49 4.30 -15.09
CA GLU A 175 32.64 5.61 -15.75
C GLU A 175 32.16 5.64 -17.21
N ASP A 176 31.36 4.63 -17.65
CA ASP A 176 30.71 4.62 -18.95
C ASP A 176 29.35 5.32 -18.88
N SER A 177 29.37 6.62 -19.13
CA SER A 177 28.17 7.46 -19.02
C SER A 177 27.13 7.16 -20.09
N ASP A 178 27.54 6.75 -21.27
CA ASP A 178 26.65 6.54 -22.41
C ASP A 178 25.82 5.26 -22.24
N LEU A 179 26.47 4.15 -21.86
CA LEU A 179 25.78 2.91 -21.56
C LEU A 179 24.92 3.06 -20.29
N SER A 180 25.42 3.75 -19.27
CA SER A 180 24.65 4.06 -18.07
C SER A 180 23.35 4.81 -18.42
N ALA A 181 23.44 5.88 -19.22
CA ALA A 181 22.29 6.68 -19.63
C ALA A 181 21.29 5.87 -20.48
N MET A 182 21.79 5.02 -21.40
CA MET A 182 20.96 4.14 -22.21
C MET A 182 20.13 3.18 -21.36
N HIS A 183 20.77 2.47 -20.43
CA HIS A 183 20.07 1.52 -19.56
C HIS A 183 19.14 2.20 -18.55
N MET A 184 19.52 3.39 -18.04
CA MET A 184 18.62 4.16 -17.18
C MET A 184 17.38 4.63 -17.93
N ARG A 185 17.50 5.03 -19.19
CA ARG A 185 16.33 5.35 -20.04
C ARG A 185 15.43 4.14 -20.21
N SER A 186 15.99 2.96 -20.51
CA SER A 186 15.21 1.71 -20.63
C SER A 186 14.47 1.36 -19.36
N PHE A 187 15.09 1.57 -18.19
CA PHE A 187 14.42 1.43 -16.90
C PHE A 187 13.27 2.41 -16.73
N ASP A 188 13.50 3.71 -16.93
CA ASP A 188 12.48 4.74 -16.74
C ASP A 188 11.29 4.57 -17.71
N GLU A 189 11.54 4.23 -18.98
CA GLU A 189 10.49 3.90 -19.97
C GLU A 189 9.71 2.65 -19.57
N GLY A 190 10.40 1.61 -19.09
CA GLY A 190 9.78 0.38 -18.60
C GLY A 190 8.87 0.64 -17.41
N VAL A 191 9.32 1.41 -16.41
CA VAL A 191 8.50 1.79 -15.25
C VAL A 191 7.29 2.63 -15.67
N ALA A 192 7.47 3.58 -16.60
CA ALA A 192 6.36 4.39 -17.09
C ALA A 192 5.31 3.55 -17.82
N PHE A 193 5.74 2.53 -18.60
CA PHE A 193 4.86 1.60 -19.26
C PHE A 193 4.10 0.72 -18.24
N ALA A 194 4.81 0.10 -17.29
CA ALA A 194 4.22 -0.72 -16.25
C ALA A 194 3.20 0.09 -15.41
N ARG A 195 3.54 1.33 -15.06
CA ARG A 195 2.63 2.24 -14.36
C ARG A 195 1.33 2.46 -15.13
N ARG A 196 1.44 2.76 -16.42
CA ARG A 196 0.26 2.99 -17.27
C ARG A 196 -0.64 1.77 -17.35
N ASP A 197 -0.06 0.58 -17.43
CA ASP A 197 -0.80 -0.68 -17.59
C ASP A 197 -1.42 -1.15 -16.28
N LEU A 198 -0.64 -1.23 -15.22
CA LEU A 198 -1.09 -1.65 -13.89
C LEU A 198 -2.13 -0.69 -13.28
N MET A 199 -1.96 0.62 -13.48
CA MET A 199 -2.90 1.60 -12.96
C MET A 199 -4.21 1.62 -13.75
N LYS A 200 -4.19 1.33 -15.06
CA LYS A 200 -5.42 1.12 -15.84
C LYS A 200 -6.19 -0.10 -15.36
N ALA A 201 -5.51 -1.22 -15.15
CA ALA A 201 -6.14 -2.44 -14.64
C ALA A 201 -6.78 -2.20 -13.26
N SER A 202 -6.13 -1.44 -12.39
CA SER A 202 -6.66 -1.07 -11.07
C SER A 202 -7.86 -0.12 -11.15
N SER A 203 -7.89 0.81 -12.11
CA SER A 203 -9.01 1.74 -12.30
C SER A 203 -10.20 1.10 -13.03
N ALA A 204 -9.96 0.03 -13.77
CA ALA A 204 -10.99 -0.74 -14.46
C ALA A 204 -11.74 -1.72 -13.53
N GLN A 205 -11.47 -1.72 -12.22
CA GLN A 205 -12.39 -2.38 -11.31
C GLN A 205 -13.80 -1.84 -11.56
N PRO A 206 -14.77 -2.70 -11.86
CA PRO A 206 -16.12 -2.24 -12.12
C PRO A 206 -16.51 -1.38 -10.93
N VAL A 207 -16.93 -0.15 -11.21
CA VAL A 207 -17.70 0.63 -10.24
C VAL A 207 -18.85 -0.29 -9.88
N VAL A 208 -18.73 -1.00 -8.77
CA VAL A 208 -19.85 -1.70 -8.20
C VAL A 208 -20.81 -0.58 -7.90
N MET A 209 -21.75 -0.36 -8.82
CA MET A 209 -22.90 0.47 -8.56
C MET A 209 -23.53 -0.17 -7.33
N SER A 210 -23.17 0.35 -6.17
CA SER A 210 -23.76 -0.06 -4.92
C SER A 210 -25.25 0.19 -5.11
N GLY A 211 -25.98 -0.89 -5.30
CA GLY A 211 -27.44 -0.81 -5.43
C GLY A 211 -27.97 0.01 -4.27
N GLY A 212 -28.26 1.26 -4.53
CA GLY A 212 -29.24 2.10 -3.87
C GLY A 212 -29.24 2.28 -2.35
N LYS A 213 -28.26 1.80 -1.59
CA LYS A 213 -28.14 2.19 -0.17
C LYS A 213 -27.33 3.49 -0.10
N GLN A 214 -28.03 4.62 -0.19
CA GLN A 214 -27.45 5.90 0.19
C GLN A 214 -26.99 5.79 1.64
N TYR A 215 -25.67 5.79 1.86
CA TYR A 215 -25.12 5.95 3.19
C TYR A 215 -25.57 7.29 3.75
N PRO A 216 -25.97 7.34 5.02
CA PRO A 216 -26.36 8.62 5.61
C PRO A 216 -25.17 9.58 5.54
N THR A 217 -25.38 10.73 4.97
CA THR A 217 -24.46 11.85 5.16
C THR A 217 -24.42 12.16 6.65
N LEU A 218 -23.33 12.75 7.14
CA LEU A 218 -23.19 13.14 8.54
C LEU A 218 -24.45 13.87 9.05
N GLN A 219 -24.98 14.81 8.27
CA GLN A 219 -26.21 15.53 8.58
C GLN A 219 -27.43 14.63 8.72
N ARG A 220 -27.59 13.63 7.85
CA ARG A 220 -28.72 12.70 7.89
C ARG A 220 -28.64 11.75 9.08
N TRP A 221 -27.41 11.34 9.45
CA TRP A 221 -27.18 10.53 10.64
C TRP A 221 -27.46 11.31 11.92
N LEU A 222 -27.02 12.57 12.01
CA LEU A 222 -27.34 13.48 13.13
C LEU A 222 -28.85 13.72 13.26
N GLN A 223 -29.58 13.87 12.14
CA GLN A 223 -31.02 14.00 12.13
C GLN A 223 -31.74 12.73 12.64
N THR A 224 -31.21 11.53 12.36
CA THR A 224 -31.77 10.26 12.91
C THR A 224 -31.60 10.17 14.42
N LEU A 225 -30.62 10.84 14.98
CA LEU A 225 -30.40 10.96 16.44
C LEU A 225 -31.25 12.07 17.08
N GLY A 226 -32.12 12.75 16.32
CA GLY A 226 -32.96 13.84 16.82
C GLY A 226 -32.19 15.12 17.16
N ARG A 227 -31.03 15.34 16.54
CA ARG A 227 -30.15 16.49 16.83
C ARG A 227 -29.88 17.28 15.55
N THR A 228 -30.16 18.57 15.61
CA THR A 228 -29.72 19.57 14.62
C THR A 228 -28.40 20.19 15.09
N LEU A 229 -27.51 20.44 14.16
CA LEU A 229 -26.30 21.25 14.38
C LEU A 229 -26.67 22.67 14.73
#